data_7ded88d182fd6979eb66db177ea490ce
#
_entry.id   7ded88d182fd6979eb66db177ea490ce
#
_cell.length_a   1.000
_cell.length_b   1.000
_cell.length_c   1.000
_cell.angle_alpha   90.00
_cell.angle_beta   90.00
_cell.angle_gamma   90.00
#
_symmetry.space_group_name_H-M   'P 1'
#
loop_
_entity.id
_entity.type
_entity.pdbx_description
1 polymer ?
#
loop_
_entity_poly.entity_id
_entity_poly.type
_entity_poly.pdbx_seq_one_letter_code
_entity_poly.pdbx_strand_id
1 'polypeptide(L)'
;GSTTVTDFGTITSITKPTWTQADEGNYWPKYTFATVLDITSGKVFTIYRTGGTNHPDAVPYTEADTKAMCEAVGFTYPARRPNSDELAKIVADNSNNNANYTWPDYSGKLTGVTKIGSAWDRRPALLNVNGKVYAVSIYGWPHGFMGIGAKDGLSTQKFPNGKLLYENNNFYGCFCVRFYNSAGHGSANQTVINQHNAAADQAYNYAKQKWPSLCK
;
A
#
# COMPACT_ATOMS: atom_id res chain seq x y z
N GLY A 1 -24.21 -12.93 13.12
CA GLY A 1 -22.82 -13.26 12.80
C GLY A 1 -21.88 -12.75 13.86
N SER A 2 -20.86 -13.51 14.20
CA SER A 2 -19.84 -13.07 15.16
C SER A 2 -19.03 -11.90 14.61
N THR A 3 -18.74 -10.92 15.45
CA THR A 3 -17.83 -9.83 15.17
C THR A 3 -16.67 -9.88 16.15
N THR A 4 -15.49 -9.50 15.70
CA THR A 4 -14.29 -9.43 16.55
C THR A 4 -13.67 -8.05 16.45
N VAL A 5 -13.36 -7.43 17.58
CA VAL A 5 -12.63 -6.15 17.64
C VAL A 5 -11.14 -6.44 17.70
N THR A 6 -10.36 -5.78 16.84
CA THR A 6 -8.90 -5.93 16.75
C THR A 6 -8.23 -4.57 16.66
N ASP A 7 -6.89 -4.55 16.72
CA ASP A 7 -6.09 -3.34 16.58
C ASP A 7 -6.21 -2.71 15.18
N PHE A 8 -6.65 -3.50 14.17
CA PHE A 8 -6.89 -2.99 12.82
C PHE A 8 -8.38 -2.90 12.46
N GLY A 9 -9.22 -2.76 13.48
CA GLY A 9 -10.66 -2.53 13.36
C GLY A 9 -11.52 -3.75 13.68
N THR A 10 -12.83 -3.55 13.61
CA THR A 10 -13.80 -4.62 13.77
C THR A 10 -13.79 -5.52 12.54
N ILE A 11 -13.87 -6.83 12.74
CA ILE A 11 -13.94 -7.83 11.67
C ILE A 11 -15.30 -8.50 11.69
N THR A 12 -15.98 -8.49 10.56
CA THR A 12 -17.27 -9.19 10.36
C THR A 12 -17.14 -10.40 9.43
N SER A 13 -16.18 -10.37 8.52
CA SER A 13 -15.86 -11.48 7.61
C SER A 13 -14.44 -11.37 7.10
N ILE A 14 -13.84 -12.50 6.77
CA ILE A 14 -12.52 -12.58 6.13
C ILE A 14 -12.64 -13.46 4.89
N THR A 15 -12.21 -12.95 3.75
CA THR A 15 -12.24 -13.64 2.46
C THR A 15 -10.98 -13.43 1.66
N LYS A 16 -10.79 -14.23 0.64
CA LYS A 16 -9.76 -14.08 -0.38
C LYS A 16 -10.43 -14.04 -1.76
N PRO A 17 -11.07 -12.92 -2.11
CA PRO A 17 -11.82 -12.85 -3.36
C PRO A 17 -10.90 -12.74 -4.56
N THR A 18 -11.34 -13.31 -5.68
CA THR A 18 -10.71 -13.10 -6.97
C THR A 18 -11.03 -11.69 -7.47
N TRP A 19 -9.98 -10.97 -7.87
CA TRP A 19 -10.14 -9.63 -8.44
C TRP A 19 -10.53 -9.70 -9.90
N THR A 20 -11.58 -8.98 -10.26
CA THR A 20 -11.90 -8.67 -11.66
C THR A 20 -12.09 -7.16 -11.81
N GLN A 21 -11.86 -6.64 -13.02
CA GLN A 21 -12.07 -5.21 -13.29
C GLN A 21 -13.54 -4.80 -13.11
N ALA A 22 -14.46 -5.71 -13.36
CA ALA A 22 -15.88 -5.46 -13.17
C ALA A 22 -16.27 -5.29 -11.69
N ASP A 23 -15.51 -5.93 -10.79
CA ASP A 23 -15.78 -5.94 -9.35
C ASP A 23 -14.96 -4.93 -8.57
N GLU A 24 -14.19 -4.07 -9.24
CA GLU A 24 -13.21 -3.20 -8.59
C GLU A 24 -13.77 -2.33 -7.47
N GLY A 25 -15.01 -1.89 -7.58
CA GLY A 25 -15.67 -1.08 -6.55
C GLY A 25 -16.31 -1.88 -5.43
N ASN A 26 -16.50 -3.19 -5.59
CA ASN A 26 -17.25 -4.01 -4.64
C ASN A 26 -16.45 -4.37 -3.38
N TYR A 27 -15.12 -4.47 -3.51
CA TYR A 27 -14.27 -4.84 -2.39
C TYR A 27 -13.72 -3.60 -1.69
N TRP A 28 -13.19 -2.66 -2.43
CA TRP A 28 -12.63 -1.43 -1.91
C TRP A 28 -12.86 -0.26 -2.88
N PRO A 29 -13.85 0.58 -2.66
CA PRO A 29 -14.14 1.72 -3.54
C PRO A 29 -12.95 2.69 -3.65
N LYS A 30 -12.76 3.26 -4.83
CA LYS A 30 -11.77 4.35 -5.04
C LYS A 30 -12.06 5.51 -4.08
N TYR A 31 -11.01 6.18 -3.65
CA TYR A 31 -11.08 7.36 -2.79
C TYR A 31 -11.68 7.08 -1.41
N THR A 32 -11.47 5.87 -0.91
CA THR A 32 -11.85 5.46 0.45
C THR A 32 -10.67 4.89 1.22
N PHE A 33 -10.82 4.86 2.54
CA PHE A 33 -9.81 4.33 3.46
C PHE A 33 -9.97 2.84 3.70
N ALA A 34 -8.87 2.22 4.07
CA ALA A 34 -8.83 0.88 4.62
C ALA A 34 -7.71 0.80 5.68
N THR A 35 -7.81 -0.16 6.57
CA THR A 35 -6.75 -0.43 7.56
C THR A 35 -6.06 -1.74 7.21
N VAL A 36 -4.74 -1.74 7.27
CA VAL A 36 -3.90 -2.88 6.94
C VAL A 36 -3.28 -3.47 8.20
N LEU A 37 -3.31 -4.78 8.30
CA LEU A 37 -2.43 -5.56 9.17
C LEU A 37 -1.35 -6.23 8.32
N ASP A 38 -0.11 -5.83 8.50
CA ASP A 38 1.04 -6.54 7.96
C ASP A 38 1.30 -7.78 8.81
N ILE A 39 0.98 -8.95 8.30
CA ILE A 39 1.01 -10.18 9.12
C ILE A 39 2.43 -10.60 9.53
N THR A 40 3.45 -10.15 8.81
CA THR A 40 4.84 -10.50 9.10
C THR A 40 5.38 -9.72 10.30
N SER A 41 5.10 -8.43 10.38
CA SER A 41 5.58 -7.55 11.46
C SER A 41 4.56 -7.34 12.59
N GLY A 42 3.28 -7.55 12.30
CA GLY A 42 2.17 -7.19 13.20
C GLY A 42 1.83 -5.69 13.18
N LYS A 43 2.47 -4.89 12.35
CA LYS A 43 2.20 -3.46 12.24
C LYS A 43 0.84 -3.20 11.59
N VAL A 44 0.17 -2.16 12.08
CA VAL A 44 -1.13 -1.69 11.61
C VAL A 44 -0.98 -0.26 11.10
N PHE A 45 -1.57 0.03 9.96
CA PHE A 45 -1.56 1.37 9.37
C PHE A 45 -2.79 1.60 8.50
N THR A 46 -3.18 2.86 8.36
CA THR A 46 -4.31 3.27 7.52
C THR A 46 -3.81 3.70 6.15
N ILE A 47 -4.51 3.23 5.13
CA ILE A 47 -4.22 3.55 3.73
C ILE A 47 -5.44 4.10 3.02
N TYR A 48 -5.22 4.72 1.87
CA TYR A 48 -6.25 5.35 1.05
C TYR A 48 -6.08 4.89 -0.40
N ARG A 49 -7.16 4.44 -1.03
CA ARG A 49 -7.13 4.05 -2.44
C ARG A 49 -7.17 5.27 -3.33
N THR A 50 -6.12 5.46 -4.14
CA THR A 50 -5.98 6.59 -5.07
C THR A 50 -6.47 6.29 -6.47
N GLY A 51 -6.59 5.03 -6.83
CA GLY A 51 -6.99 4.61 -8.17
C GLY A 51 -6.75 3.13 -8.43
N GLY A 52 -6.40 2.85 -9.68
CA GLY A 52 -6.09 1.50 -10.15
C GLY A 52 -7.34 0.69 -10.53
N THR A 53 -7.29 0.02 -11.69
CA THR A 53 -8.37 -0.83 -12.21
C THR A 53 -7.96 -2.30 -12.21
N ASN A 54 -6.73 -2.59 -12.63
CA ASN A 54 -6.18 -3.95 -12.62
C ASN A 54 -5.92 -4.46 -11.20
N HIS A 55 -5.62 -3.55 -10.30
CA HIS A 55 -5.50 -3.69 -8.86
C HIS A 55 -5.56 -2.31 -8.22
N PRO A 56 -5.90 -2.18 -6.94
CA PRO A 56 -5.86 -0.90 -6.25
C PRO A 56 -4.45 -0.32 -6.15
N ASP A 57 -4.33 0.98 -6.45
CA ASP A 57 -3.21 1.82 -6.07
C ASP A 57 -3.56 2.56 -4.79
N ALA A 58 -2.62 2.65 -3.87
CA ALA A 58 -2.86 3.18 -2.55
C ALA A 58 -1.67 3.99 -2.01
N VAL A 59 -1.97 4.76 -0.98
CA VAL A 59 -0.99 5.53 -0.21
C VAL A 59 -1.29 5.43 1.28
N PRO A 60 -0.31 5.58 2.17
CA PRO A 60 -0.59 5.76 3.59
C PRO A 60 -1.35 7.07 3.81
N TYR A 61 -2.18 7.12 4.86
CA TYR A 61 -2.99 8.29 5.14
C TYR A 61 -2.20 9.40 5.84
N THR A 62 -1.60 9.10 6.97
CA THR A 62 -0.85 10.07 7.78
C THR A 62 0.65 9.78 7.75
N GLU A 63 1.44 10.73 8.24
CA GLU A 63 2.88 10.52 8.42
C GLU A 63 3.17 9.38 9.39
N ALA A 64 2.34 9.18 10.41
CA ALA A 64 2.43 8.04 11.32
C ALA A 64 2.20 6.70 10.60
N ASP A 65 1.28 6.66 9.64
CA ASP A 65 1.05 5.47 8.81
C ASP A 65 2.26 5.18 7.92
N THR A 66 2.87 6.20 7.31
CA THR A 66 4.11 6.07 6.54
C THR A 66 5.24 5.53 7.41
N LYS A 67 5.38 6.05 8.62
CA LYS A 67 6.36 5.56 9.60
C LYS A 67 6.14 4.09 9.95
N ALA A 68 4.90 3.70 10.21
CA ALA A 68 4.55 2.31 10.51
C ALA A 68 4.91 1.37 9.35
N MET A 69 4.65 1.79 8.12
CA MET A 69 5.05 1.05 6.93
C MET A 69 6.58 0.91 6.81
N CYS A 70 7.36 1.97 7.09
CA CYS A 70 8.81 1.90 7.13
C CYS A 70 9.29 0.87 8.16
N GLU A 71 8.81 0.99 9.37
CA GLU A 71 9.21 0.14 10.50
C GLU A 71 8.82 -1.33 10.27
N ALA A 72 7.70 -1.59 9.62
CA ALA A 72 7.25 -2.94 9.29
C ALA A 72 8.29 -3.74 8.48
N VAL A 73 9.06 -3.07 7.64
CA VAL A 73 10.08 -3.68 6.78
C VAL A 73 11.51 -3.40 7.25
N GLY A 74 11.67 -2.87 8.48
CA GLY A 74 12.97 -2.65 9.09
C GLY A 74 13.71 -1.38 8.63
N PHE A 75 13.01 -0.44 7.97
CA PHE A 75 13.59 0.85 7.62
C PHE A 75 13.35 1.89 8.71
N THR A 76 14.37 2.70 8.97
CA THR A 76 14.22 3.86 9.83
C THR A 76 13.48 4.97 9.11
N TYR A 77 12.42 5.47 9.71
CA TYR A 77 11.69 6.61 9.17
C TYR A 77 12.58 7.87 9.23
N PRO A 78 12.61 8.70 8.18
CA PRO A 78 13.46 9.89 8.13
C PRO A 78 13.20 10.85 9.29
N ALA A 79 14.28 11.43 9.86
CA ALA A 79 14.18 12.33 11.01
C ALA A 79 13.49 13.67 10.67
N ARG A 80 13.42 14.04 9.39
CA ARG A 80 12.80 15.28 8.89
C ARG A 80 12.20 15.07 7.51
N ARG A 81 11.38 16.01 7.08
CA ARG A 81 10.87 16.06 5.71
C ARG A 81 11.94 16.53 4.72
N PRO A 82 11.79 16.21 3.43
CA PRO A 82 12.71 16.69 2.41
C PRO A 82 12.72 18.21 2.34
N ASN A 83 13.88 18.79 2.12
CA ASN A 83 14.01 20.19 1.72
C ASN A 83 13.66 20.37 0.23
N SER A 84 13.68 21.61 -0.27
CA SER A 84 13.29 21.93 -1.65
C SER A 84 14.12 21.20 -2.70
N ASP A 85 15.44 21.07 -2.49
CA ASP A 85 16.33 20.40 -3.44
C ASP A 85 16.13 18.90 -3.43
N GLU A 86 15.93 18.30 -2.27
CA GLU A 86 15.62 16.89 -2.11
C GLU A 86 14.25 16.56 -2.72
N LEU A 87 13.27 17.43 -2.52
CA LEU A 87 11.95 17.28 -3.12
C LEU A 87 12.01 17.34 -4.65
N ALA A 88 12.83 18.26 -5.20
CA ALA A 88 13.04 18.35 -6.65
C ALA A 88 13.64 17.06 -7.23
N LYS A 89 14.56 16.41 -6.51
CA LYS A 89 15.11 15.10 -6.91
C LYS A 89 14.06 14.00 -6.86
N ILE A 90 13.23 13.95 -5.83
CA ILE A 90 12.12 13.00 -5.72
C ILE A 90 11.17 13.16 -6.91
N VAL A 91 10.81 14.40 -7.24
CA VAL A 91 9.96 14.73 -8.39
C VAL A 91 10.59 14.26 -9.70
N ALA A 92 11.88 14.51 -9.89
CA ALA A 92 12.61 14.10 -11.10
C ALA A 92 12.65 12.57 -11.23
N ASP A 93 12.90 11.85 -10.15
CA ASP A 93 12.92 10.39 -10.12
C ASP A 93 11.54 9.80 -10.42
N ASN A 94 10.49 10.35 -9.83
CA ASN A 94 9.12 9.95 -10.10
C ASN A 94 8.70 10.25 -11.55
N SER A 95 9.11 11.41 -12.10
CA SER A 95 8.80 11.81 -13.47
C SER A 95 9.41 10.87 -14.51
N ASN A 96 10.54 10.27 -14.20
CA ASN A 96 11.19 9.28 -15.06
C ASN A 96 10.65 7.86 -14.87
N ASN A 97 9.60 7.68 -14.08
CA ASN A 97 9.04 6.38 -13.72
C ASN A 97 10.13 5.40 -13.25
N ASN A 98 11.07 5.93 -12.48
CA ASN A 98 12.24 5.18 -12.06
C ASN A 98 11.87 4.26 -10.90
N ALA A 99 11.72 2.98 -11.17
CA ALA A 99 11.50 1.93 -10.17
C ALA A 99 12.64 1.81 -9.13
N ASN A 100 13.64 2.68 -9.24
CA ASN A 100 14.82 2.71 -8.39
C ASN A 100 14.76 3.82 -7.33
N TYR A 101 13.59 4.38 -7.06
CA TYR A 101 13.43 5.37 -6.01
C TYR A 101 14.01 4.83 -4.69
N THR A 102 15.06 5.47 -4.24
CA THR A 102 15.64 5.23 -2.92
C THR A 102 14.96 6.15 -1.93
N TRP A 103 14.43 5.59 -0.86
CA TRP A 103 13.91 6.37 0.25
C TRP A 103 15.04 7.23 0.83
N PRO A 104 14.98 8.54 0.73
CA PRO A 104 16.08 9.37 1.20
C PRO A 104 16.10 9.37 2.73
N ASP A 105 17.30 9.25 3.26
CA ASP A 105 17.58 9.67 4.63
C ASP A 105 17.63 11.20 4.67
N TYR A 106 16.53 11.81 4.99
CA TYR A 106 16.44 13.27 5.07
C TYR A 106 17.24 13.89 6.23
N SER A 107 18.03 13.14 6.94
CA SER A 107 19.01 13.68 7.91
C SER A 107 20.21 14.38 7.25
N GLY A 108 20.26 14.39 5.93
CA GLY A 108 21.31 14.99 5.11
C GLY A 108 22.29 13.99 4.49
N LYS A 109 22.09 12.71 4.74
CA LYS A 109 22.81 11.63 4.06
C LYS A 109 21.84 10.88 3.16
N LEU A 110 22.01 11.01 1.85
CA LEU A 110 21.49 10.03 0.91
C LEU A 110 22.29 8.75 1.16
N THR A 111 21.87 7.96 2.13
CA THR A 111 22.41 6.62 2.24
C THR A 111 21.89 5.85 1.04
N GLY A 112 22.77 5.34 0.20
CA GLY A 112 22.46 4.46 -0.92
C GLY A 112 21.87 3.13 -0.43
N VAL A 113 20.86 3.22 0.39
CA VAL A 113 20.20 2.10 1.01
C VAL A 113 19.23 1.53 0.01
N THR A 114 19.42 0.30 -0.29
CA THR A 114 18.45 -0.72 -0.75
C THR A 114 17.11 -0.13 -1.18
N LYS A 115 16.80 -0.30 -2.44
CA LYS A 115 15.50 0.04 -3.02
C LYS A 115 14.39 -0.42 -2.08
N ILE A 116 13.67 0.51 -1.49
CA ILE A 116 12.52 0.20 -0.62
C ILE A 116 11.51 -0.69 -1.35
N GLY A 117 11.39 -0.54 -2.67
CA GLY A 117 10.59 -1.41 -3.50
C GLY A 117 10.89 -2.91 -3.34
N SER A 118 12.11 -3.28 -2.96
CA SER A 118 12.43 -4.68 -2.68
C SER A 118 11.99 -5.15 -1.28
N ALA A 119 11.75 -4.25 -0.35
CA ALA A 119 11.28 -4.60 1.00
C ALA A 119 9.75 -4.84 1.04
N TRP A 120 9.00 -4.07 0.26
CA TRP A 120 7.56 -4.28 0.05
C TRP A 120 7.33 -5.07 -1.24
N ASP A 121 7.88 -6.28 -1.30
CA ASP A 121 7.74 -7.15 -2.46
C ASP A 121 6.90 -8.38 -2.09
N ARG A 122 5.70 -8.46 -2.67
CA ARG A 122 4.75 -9.57 -2.49
C ARG A 122 4.52 -9.89 -1.01
N ARG A 123 4.26 -8.83 -0.24
CA ARG A 123 4.16 -8.94 1.20
C ARG A 123 2.72 -9.27 1.63
N PRO A 124 2.52 -10.38 2.36
CA PRO A 124 1.18 -10.80 2.76
C PRO A 124 0.58 -9.84 3.79
N ALA A 125 -0.68 -9.45 3.59
CA ALA A 125 -1.39 -8.54 4.47
C ALA A 125 -2.90 -8.83 4.51
N LEU A 126 -3.55 -8.33 5.56
CA LEU A 126 -5.00 -8.29 5.67
C LEU A 126 -5.49 -6.85 5.55
N LEU A 127 -6.45 -6.63 4.65
CA LEU A 127 -7.04 -5.33 4.35
C LEU A 127 -8.44 -5.26 4.93
N ASN A 128 -8.67 -4.39 5.89
CA ASN A 128 -9.98 -4.18 6.50
C ASN A 128 -10.68 -2.97 5.85
N VAL A 129 -11.77 -3.25 5.16
CA VAL A 129 -12.64 -2.24 4.55
C VAL A 129 -13.99 -2.31 5.25
N ASN A 130 -14.21 -1.46 6.23
CA ASN A 130 -15.46 -1.38 6.99
C ASN A 130 -15.94 -2.73 7.58
N GLY A 131 -15.02 -3.50 8.12
CA GLY A 131 -15.30 -4.79 8.75
C GLY A 131 -15.20 -6.01 7.81
N LYS A 132 -15.21 -5.80 6.52
CA LYS A 132 -14.90 -6.85 5.54
C LYS A 132 -13.40 -6.91 5.33
N VAL A 133 -12.80 -8.01 5.72
CA VAL A 133 -11.36 -8.20 5.62
C VAL A 133 -11.02 -9.06 4.42
N TYR A 134 -10.03 -8.62 3.66
CA TYR A 134 -9.55 -9.29 2.46
C TYR A 134 -8.07 -9.68 2.61
N ALA A 135 -7.73 -10.91 2.25
CA ALA A 135 -6.35 -11.34 2.15
C ALA A 135 -5.74 -10.80 0.85
N VAL A 136 -4.65 -10.07 0.98
CA VAL A 136 -4.02 -9.36 -0.13
C VAL A 136 -2.49 -9.50 -0.08
N SER A 137 -1.83 -9.05 -1.15
CA SER A 137 -0.39 -8.89 -1.27
C SER A 137 -0.07 -7.43 -1.52
N ILE A 138 0.89 -6.87 -0.80
CA ILE A 138 1.34 -5.49 -1.01
C ILE A 138 2.68 -5.48 -1.75
N TYR A 139 2.78 -4.58 -2.73
CA TYR A 139 3.95 -4.47 -3.59
C TYR A 139 4.29 -3.02 -3.92
N GLY A 140 5.59 -2.75 -4.01
CA GLY A 140 6.10 -1.55 -4.68
C GLY A 140 5.94 -0.27 -3.88
N TRP A 141 6.92 0.09 -3.14
CA TRP A 141 6.97 1.31 -2.34
C TRP A 141 8.11 2.23 -2.77
N PRO A 142 7.90 3.53 -2.69
CA PRO A 142 6.86 4.19 -3.47
C PRO A 142 7.23 4.09 -4.93
N HIS A 143 6.27 4.04 -5.82
CA HIS A 143 6.52 4.03 -7.25
C HIS A 143 5.45 4.85 -7.98
N GLY A 144 5.77 5.23 -9.21
CA GLY A 144 4.83 5.92 -10.09
C GLY A 144 4.40 7.30 -9.60
N PHE A 145 3.55 7.90 -10.42
CA PHE A 145 2.95 9.18 -10.12
C PHE A 145 1.75 9.01 -9.21
N MET A 146 1.60 9.97 -8.34
CA MET A 146 0.48 10.09 -7.46
C MET A 146 -0.66 10.80 -8.13
N GLY A 147 -1.44 10.09 -8.91
CA GLY A 147 -2.66 10.62 -9.48
C GLY A 147 -2.51 11.23 -10.86
N ILE A 148 -3.65 11.34 -11.51
CA ILE A 148 -3.79 11.83 -12.87
C ILE A 148 -3.45 13.32 -12.91
N GLY A 149 -2.57 13.71 -13.83
CA GLY A 149 -2.25 15.11 -14.10
C GLY A 149 -1.08 15.70 -13.31
N ALA A 150 -0.34 14.91 -12.58
CA ALA A 150 0.88 15.37 -11.92
C ALA A 150 1.96 15.65 -12.96
N LYS A 151 2.04 16.87 -13.44
CA LYS A 151 3.10 17.31 -14.37
C LYS A 151 4.48 17.30 -13.71
N ASP A 152 4.51 17.31 -12.39
CA ASP A 152 5.70 17.54 -11.58
C ASP A 152 6.08 16.33 -10.70
N GLY A 153 5.59 15.13 -11.02
CA GLY A 153 5.88 13.93 -10.26
C GLY A 153 5.26 13.87 -8.86
N LEU A 154 4.49 14.90 -8.48
CA LEU A 154 3.68 14.92 -7.27
C LEU A 154 2.21 14.99 -7.62
N SER A 155 1.39 14.26 -6.89
CA SER A 155 -0.06 14.27 -7.09
C SER A 155 -0.66 15.60 -6.65
N THR A 156 -1.60 16.10 -7.46
CA THR A 156 -2.51 17.19 -7.05
C THR A 156 -3.73 16.66 -6.29
N GLN A 157 -3.83 15.35 -6.11
CA GLN A 157 -4.92 14.71 -5.39
C GLN A 157 -4.88 15.07 -3.90
N LYS A 158 -6.06 15.18 -3.31
CA LYS A 158 -6.24 15.51 -1.89
C LYS A 158 -6.99 14.41 -1.17
N PHE A 159 -6.68 14.27 0.12
CA PHE A 159 -7.53 13.51 1.04
C PHE A 159 -8.85 14.26 1.31
N PRO A 160 -9.86 13.58 1.87
CA PRO A 160 -11.11 14.23 2.28
C PRO A 160 -10.93 15.40 3.25
N ASN A 161 -9.81 15.47 3.99
CA ASN A 161 -9.46 16.58 4.87
C ASN A 161 -8.96 17.83 4.13
N GLY A 162 -8.89 17.80 2.79
CA GLY A 162 -8.47 18.91 1.94
C GLY A 162 -6.96 19.06 1.75
N LYS A 163 -6.14 18.27 2.41
CA LYS A 163 -4.67 18.30 2.26
C LYS A 163 -4.21 17.48 1.07
N LEU A 164 -3.18 17.94 0.38
CA LEU A 164 -2.49 17.14 -0.63
C LEU A 164 -1.93 15.87 -0.01
N LEU A 165 -1.90 14.78 -0.77
CA LEU A 165 -1.51 13.47 -0.26
C LEU A 165 -0.13 13.51 0.40
N TYR A 166 0.88 13.99 -0.33
CA TYR A 166 2.27 14.00 0.17
C TYR A 166 2.48 14.96 1.36
N GLU A 167 1.70 16.04 1.45
CA GLU A 167 1.75 16.96 2.59
C GLU A 167 1.24 16.31 3.86
N ASN A 168 0.22 15.45 3.75
CA ASN A 168 -0.38 14.76 4.89
C ASN A 168 0.42 13.55 5.35
N ASN A 169 0.99 12.79 4.41
CA ASN A 169 1.59 11.49 4.71
C ASN A 169 3.11 11.43 4.57
N ASN A 170 3.77 12.46 4.02
CA ASN A 170 5.19 12.42 3.71
C ASN A 170 5.61 11.18 2.88
N PHE A 171 4.77 10.83 1.92
CA PHE A 171 4.95 9.67 1.04
C PHE A 171 4.89 10.13 -0.42
N TYR A 172 5.91 9.81 -1.19
CA TYR A 172 6.11 10.38 -2.53
C TYR A 172 6.02 9.27 -3.58
N GLY A 173 4.83 8.91 -3.95
CA GLY A 173 4.52 7.83 -4.86
C GLY A 173 3.26 7.09 -4.40
N CYS A 174 3.03 5.90 -4.94
CA CYS A 174 1.99 4.98 -4.51
C CYS A 174 2.57 3.57 -4.33
N PHE A 175 1.78 2.67 -3.81
CA PHE A 175 2.07 1.24 -3.79
C PHE A 175 0.85 0.46 -4.28
N CYS A 176 1.05 -0.81 -4.62
CA CYS A 176 0.01 -1.68 -5.16
C CYS A 176 -0.55 -2.57 -4.06
N VAL A 177 -1.88 -2.68 -4.00
CA VAL A 177 -2.59 -3.69 -3.21
C VAL A 177 -3.14 -4.73 -4.17
N ARG A 178 -2.58 -5.93 -4.12
CA ARG A 178 -2.88 -7.01 -5.04
C ARG A 178 -3.84 -7.99 -4.39
N PHE A 179 -5.07 -8.01 -4.87
CA PHE A 179 -6.03 -9.07 -4.58
C PHE A 179 -5.68 -10.34 -5.36
N TYR A 180 -6.27 -11.46 -4.99
CA TYR A 180 -6.05 -12.73 -5.66
C TYR A 180 -6.40 -12.65 -7.16
N ASN A 181 -5.52 -13.13 -8.02
CA ASN A 181 -5.60 -13.07 -9.48
C ASN A 181 -5.63 -11.66 -10.10
N SER A 182 -5.29 -10.61 -9.36
CA SER A 182 -5.20 -9.28 -9.95
C SER A 182 -4.03 -9.16 -10.92
N ALA A 183 -4.25 -8.41 -12.00
CA ALA A 183 -3.21 -8.14 -13.01
C ALA A 183 -2.28 -7.00 -12.58
N GLY A 184 -1.06 -6.98 -13.15
CA GLY A 184 -0.13 -5.86 -13.03
C GLY A 184 -0.46 -4.71 -13.97
N HIS A 185 0.36 -3.67 -13.93
CA HIS A 185 0.36 -2.61 -14.94
C HIS A 185 0.95 -3.14 -16.25
N GLY A 186 0.24 -2.97 -17.34
CA GLY A 186 0.69 -3.46 -18.66
C GLY A 186 0.27 -4.91 -18.96
N SER A 187 1.21 -5.76 -19.31
CA SER A 187 0.90 -7.16 -19.65
C SER A 187 0.71 -8.03 -18.41
N ALA A 188 -0.26 -8.93 -18.46
CA ALA A 188 -0.43 -9.94 -17.44
C ALA A 188 0.76 -10.92 -17.46
N ASN A 189 1.58 -10.90 -16.41
CA ASN A 189 2.64 -11.89 -16.20
C ASN A 189 2.15 -12.92 -15.18
N GLN A 190 1.87 -14.14 -15.65
CA GLN A 190 1.29 -15.18 -14.81
C GLN A 190 2.21 -15.59 -13.66
N THR A 191 3.53 -15.56 -13.85
CA THR A 191 4.49 -15.84 -12.77
C THR A 191 4.38 -14.83 -11.65
N VAL A 192 4.27 -13.53 -11.97
CA VAL A 192 4.10 -12.45 -10.98
C VAL A 192 2.74 -12.57 -10.30
N ILE A 193 1.67 -12.86 -11.06
CA ILE A 193 0.33 -13.09 -10.49
C ILE A 193 0.38 -14.25 -9.49
N ASN A 194 1.02 -15.36 -9.84
CA ASN A 194 1.14 -16.52 -8.95
C ASN A 194 1.92 -16.20 -7.66
N GLN A 195 2.95 -15.37 -7.75
CA GLN A 195 3.71 -14.92 -6.57
C GLN A 195 2.88 -14.05 -5.64
N HIS A 196 2.07 -13.14 -6.19
CA HIS A 196 1.12 -12.36 -5.40
C HIS A 196 0.02 -13.24 -4.79
N ASN A 197 -0.48 -14.20 -5.56
CA ASN A 197 -1.47 -15.16 -5.06
C ASN A 197 -0.92 -15.96 -3.88
N ALA A 198 0.34 -16.39 -3.92
CA ALA A 198 0.97 -17.09 -2.81
C ALA A 198 1.03 -16.23 -1.53
N ALA A 199 1.31 -14.93 -1.66
CA ALA A 199 1.29 -14.01 -0.53
C ALA A 199 -0.14 -13.81 0.03
N ALA A 200 -1.15 -13.67 -0.83
CA ALA A 200 -2.55 -13.61 -0.40
C ALA A 200 -2.99 -14.91 0.30
N ASP A 201 -2.52 -16.07 -0.18
CA ASP A 201 -2.76 -17.37 0.47
C ASP A 201 -2.15 -17.42 1.87
N GLN A 202 -0.94 -16.91 2.05
CA GLN A 202 -0.30 -16.80 3.37
C GLN A 202 -1.12 -15.94 4.32
N ALA A 203 -1.60 -14.78 3.86
CA ALA A 203 -2.43 -13.89 4.65
C ALA A 203 -3.76 -14.57 5.04
N TYR A 204 -4.39 -15.28 4.11
CA TYR A 204 -5.63 -16.00 4.40
C TYR A 204 -5.41 -17.18 5.36
N ASN A 205 -4.33 -17.92 5.22
CA ASN A 205 -3.98 -19.02 6.13
C ASN A 205 -3.72 -18.50 7.56
N TYR A 206 -3.03 -17.37 7.69
CA TYR A 206 -2.87 -16.69 8.98
C TYR A 206 -4.24 -16.36 9.60
N ALA A 207 -5.15 -15.77 8.83
CA ALA A 207 -6.49 -15.43 9.30
C ALA A 207 -7.30 -16.67 9.72
N LYS A 208 -7.20 -17.76 8.97
CA LYS A 208 -7.87 -19.04 9.31
C LYS A 208 -7.39 -19.61 10.63
N GLN A 209 -6.13 -19.44 10.96
CA GLN A 209 -5.59 -19.89 12.25
C GLN A 209 -6.05 -18.98 13.38
N LYS A 210 -6.10 -17.67 13.16
CA LYS A 210 -6.39 -16.70 14.22
C LYS A 210 -7.89 -16.45 14.42
N TRP A 211 -8.69 -16.44 13.34
CA TRP A 211 -10.12 -16.15 13.35
C TRP A 211 -10.92 -17.11 12.47
N PRO A 212 -10.85 -18.41 12.75
CA PRO A 212 -11.44 -19.42 11.86
C PRO A 212 -12.94 -19.23 11.63
N SER A 213 -13.70 -18.77 12.61
CA SER A 213 -15.14 -18.54 12.51
C SER A 213 -15.53 -17.38 11.60
N LEU A 214 -14.60 -16.47 11.28
CA LEU A 214 -14.83 -15.32 10.42
C LEU A 214 -14.43 -15.57 8.96
N CYS A 215 -13.66 -16.61 8.70
CA CYS A 215 -13.22 -16.97 7.35
C CYS A 215 -14.31 -17.68 6.56
N LYS A 216 -14.48 -17.28 5.29
CA LYS A 216 -15.51 -17.81 4.39
C LYS A 216 -14.91 -18.28 3.09
#